data_1cd84740331eed62528bd82780433b22
#
_entry.id   1cd84740331eed62528bd82780433b22
#
_cell.length_a   1.000
_cell.length_b   1.000
_cell.length_c   1.000
_cell.angle_alpha   90.00
_cell.angle_beta   90.00
_cell.angle_gamma   90.00
#
_symmetry.space_group_name_H-M   'P 1'
#
loop_
_entity.id
_entity.type
_entity.pdbx_description
1 polymer ?
#
loop_
_entity_poly.entity_id
_entity_poly.type
_entity_poly.pdbx_seq_one_letter_code
_entity_poly.pdbx_strand_id
1 'polypeptide(L)'
;MKRFVFLILTVIIVSVFSILKSCQRDTREVINVYAEREIEIFIGKLTKKYEKINKEVVININTLNSIEDYDIILTNEDSKVKANIKNKYEIKDFFEDQLVIIGRRKIDNLSQMLTSSIAIPNYKTNIGKIGLDIFAKVDGFQEMAKKIQYKDDVMSSLESVDLYEVDYAFVTNKILPLAKNSEICYIFPKNVEQNKILYKAYINLKSINNTKEFYNFMEEELAEKFQVKSKTEK
;
A
#
# COMPACT_ATOMS: atom_id res chain seq x y z
N MET A 1 -7.43 22.41 59.88
CA MET A 1 -8.51 21.60 59.27
C MET A 1 -9.04 22.18 57.95
N LYS A 2 -9.46 23.45 57.84
CA LYS A 2 -10.03 24.00 56.57
C LYS A 2 -9.13 23.85 55.33
N ARG A 3 -7.82 24.06 55.44
CA ARG A 3 -6.86 23.92 54.31
C ARG A 3 -6.71 22.48 53.82
N PHE A 4 -6.80 21.50 54.74
CA PHE A 4 -6.68 20.08 54.38
C PHE A 4 -7.93 19.56 53.65
N VAL A 5 -9.11 20.00 54.11
CA VAL A 5 -10.40 19.70 53.47
C VAL A 5 -10.44 20.28 52.05
N PHE A 6 -9.93 21.51 51.85
CA PHE A 6 -9.86 22.14 50.54
C PHE A 6 -8.95 21.38 49.57
N LEU A 7 -7.80 20.88 50.07
CA LEU A 7 -6.85 20.11 49.26
C LEU A 7 -7.43 18.76 48.80
N ILE A 8 -8.15 18.06 49.69
CA ILE A 8 -8.85 16.82 49.34
C ILE A 8 -9.95 17.09 48.31
N LEU A 9 -10.71 18.15 48.46
CA LEU A 9 -11.79 18.51 47.51
C LEU A 9 -11.23 18.80 46.11
N THR A 10 -10.08 19.50 46.03
CA THR A 10 -9.41 19.80 44.75
C THR A 10 -8.93 18.53 44.08
N VAL A 11 -8.33 17.59 44.82
CA VAL A 11 -7.88 16.30 44.29
C VAL A 11 -9.04 15.47 43.74
N ILE A 12 -10.18 15.44 44.47
CA ILE A 12 -11.41 14.74 44.05
C ILE A 12 -11.94 15.36 42.74
N ILE A 13 -12.03 16.69 42.69
CA ILE A 13 -12.52 17.39 41.48
C ILE A 13 -11.64 17.09 40.27
N VAL A 14 -10.30 17.18 40.42
CA VAL A 14 -9.36 16.87 39.34
C VAL A 14 -9.47 15.41 38.92
N SER A 15 -9.63 14.48 39.87
CA SER A 15 -9.81 13.05 39.57
C SER A 15 -11.11 12.79 38.81
N VAL A 16 -12.21 13.40 39.22
CA VAL A 16 -13.51 13.29 38.55
C VAL A 16 -13.44 13.88 37.13
N PHE A 17 -12.82 15.04 36.96
CA PHE A 17 -12.60 15.62 35.61
C PHE A 17 -11.73 14.74 34.72
N SER A 18 -10.70 14.11 35.28
CA SER A 18 -9.85 13.18 34.54
C SER A 18 -10.61 11.91 34.11
N ILE A 19 -11.46 11.38 34.99
CA ILE A 19 -12.33 10.22 34.72
C ILE A 19 -13.39 10.59 33.67
N LEU A 20 -14.01 11.75 33.76
CA LEU A 20 -15.01 12.21 32.80
C LEU A 20 -14.41 12.44 31.42
N LYS A 21 -13.17 12.97 31.32
CA LYS A 21 -12.43 13.08 30.05
C LYS A 21 -12.06 11.71 29.45
N SER A 22 -11.71 10.76 30.33
CA SER A 22 -11.39 9.38 29.93
C SER A 22 -12.62 8.59 29.47
N CYS A 23 -13.81 8.95 29.97
CA CYS A 23 -15.09 8.32 29.59
C CYS A 23 -15.79 8.98 28.40
N GLN A 24 -15.24 10.05 27.81
CA GLN A 24 -15.77 10.55 26.54
C GLN A 24 -15.54 9.47 25.48
N ARG A 25 -16.62 8.75 25.12
CA ARG A 25 -16.59 7.87 23.94
C ARG A 25 -16.13 8.71 22.77
N ASP A 26 -15.11 8.22 22.07
CA ASP A 26 -14.72 8.79 20.79
C ASP A 26 -15.93 8.69 19.85
N THR A 27 -16.54 9.85 19.57
CA THR A 27 -17.74 9.94 18.72
C THR A 27 -17.37 10.14 17.25
N ARG A 28 -16.07 10.14 16.96
CA ARG A 28 -15.60 10.27 15.57
C ARG A 28 -16.05 9.07 14.74
N GLU A 29 -16.38 9.36 13.53
CA GLU A 29 -16.70 8.34 12.54
C GLU A 29 -15.44 7.55 12.16
N VAL A 30 -15.55 6.23 12.11
CA VAL A 30 -14.42 5.35 11.78
C VAL A 30 -14.59 4.85 10.35
N ILE A 31 -13.57 5.07 9.52
CA ILE A 31 -13.47 4.50 8.18
C ILE A 31 -12.37 3.43 8.20
N ASN A 32 -12.73 2.20 7.84
CA ASN A 32 -11.79 1.10 7.78
C ASN A 32 -11.32 0.89 6.33
N VAL A 33 -10.01 0.95 6.12
CA VAL A 33 -9.38 0.81 4.80
C VAL A 33 -8.48 -0.40 4.80
N TYR A 34 -8.70 -1.31 3.85
CA TYR A 34 -7.69 -2.30 3.48
C TYR A 34 -6.80 -1.74 2.38
N ALA A 35 -5.50 -1.85 2.54
CA ALA A 35 -4.53 -1.49 1.51
C ALA A 35 -3.46 -2.57 1.41
N GLU A 36 -3.06 -2.93 0.19
CA GLU A 36 -1.90 -3.79 -0.03
C GLU A 36 -0.66 -3.20 0.63
N ARG A 37 0.23 -4.06 1.15
CA ARG A 37 1.39 -3.63 1.96
C ARG A 37 2.27 -2.62 1.23
N GLU A 38 2.44 -2.78 -0.08
CA GLU A 38 3.25 -1.88 -0.90
C GLU A 38 2.68 -0.47 -1.05
N ILE A 39 1.36 -0.30 -0.89
CA ILE A 39 0.71 1.02 -0.95
C ILE A 39 0.29 1.55 0.42
N GLU A 40 0.35 0.74 1.46
CA GLU A 40 -0.09 1.09 2.82
C GLU A 40 0.59 2.36 3.34
N ILE A 41 1.92 2.48 3.18
CA ILE A 41 2.68 3.65 3.64
C ILE A 41 2.22 4.93 2.93
N PHE A 42 1.91 4.81 1.66
CA PHE A 42 1.42 5.90 0.84
C PHE A 42 0.01 6.31 1.27
N ILE A 43 -0.90 5.35 1.41
CA ILE A 43 -2.26 5.58 1.91
C ILE A 43 -2.21 6.17 3.32
N GLY A 44 -1.34 5.68 4.21
CA GLY A 44 -1.15 6.20 5.56
C GLY A 44 -0.72 7.68 5.61
N LYS A 45 -0.03 8.19 4.58
CA LYS A 45 0.25 9.64 4.48
C LYS A 45 -1.00 10.43 4.10
N LEU A 46 -1.84 9.89 3.22
CA LEU A 46 -3.09 10.51 2.82
C LEU A 46 -4.12 10.51 3.96
N THR A 47 -4.22 9.43 4.72
CA THR A 47 -5.11 9.36 5.90
C THR A 47 -4.75 10.45 6.91
N LYS A 48 -3.47 10.58 7.27
CA LYS A 48 -3.01 11.62 8.20
C LYS A 48 -3.29 13.05 7.69
N LYS A 49 -3.22 13.26 6.37
CA LYS A 49 -3.56 14.56 5.77
C LYS A 49 -5.06 14.82 5.86
N TYR A 50 -5.88 13.81 5.57
CA TYR A 50 -7.34 13.92 5.63
C TYR A 50 -7.85 14.15 7.07
N GLU A 51 -7.36 13.37 8.05
CA GLU A 51 -7.74 13.50 9.47
C GLU A 51 -7.35 14.86 10.08
N LYS A 52 -6.32 15.53 9.55
CA LYS A 52 -5.98 16.91 9.96
C LYS A 52 -7.04 17.92 9.55
N ILE A 53 -7.69 17.71 8.41
CA ILE A 53 -8.73 18.57 7.86
C ILE A 53 -10.08 18.19 8.46
N ASN A 54 -10.37 16.90 8.59
CA ASN A 54 -11.64 16.33 9.04
C ASN A 54 -11.48 15.72 10.46
N LYS A 55 -11.64 16.53 11.49
CA LYS A 55 -11.42 16.12 12.89
C LYS A 55 -12.45 15.12 13.43
N GLU A 56 -13.60 15.02 12.77
CA GLU A 56 -14.69 14.11 13.11
C GLU A 56 -14.50 12.69 12.58
N VAL A 57 -13.39 12.44 11.85
CA VAL A 57 -13.12 11.15 11.21
C VAL A 57 -11.82 10.55 11.75
N VAL A 58 -11.80 9.24 11.89
CA VAL A 58 -10.61 8.40 12.14
C VAL A 58 -10.52 7.34 11.05
N ILE A 59 -9.35 7.14 10.50
CA ILE A 59 -9.15 6.15 9.44
C ILE A 59 -8.20 5.06 9.93
N ASN A 60 -8.70 3.83 9.98
CA ASN A 60 -7.96 2.64 10.36
C ASN A 60 -7.50 1.90 9.10
N ILE A 61 -6.22 1.59 8.99
CA ILE A 61 -5.67 0.82 7.87
C ILE A 61 -5.28 -0.57 8.36
N ASN A 62 -5.74 -1.61 7.66
CA ASN A 62 -5.38 -3.02 7.88
C ASN A 62 -5.61 -3.53 9.31
N THR A 63 -6.62 -3.00 10.00
CA THR A 63 -6.90 -3.33 11.42
C THR A 63 -7.92 -4.44 11.61
N LEU A 64 -8.71 -4.78 10.59
CA LEU A 64 -9.78 -5.78 10.68
C LEU A 64 -9.29 -7.15 10.17
N ASN A 65 -9.86 -8.21 10.74
CA ASN A 65 -9.49 -9.59 10.39
C ASN A 65 -10.14 -10.08 9.09
N SER A 66 -11.29 -9.52 8.72
CA SER A 66 -12.01 -9.92 7.51
C SER A 66 -12.03 -8.78 6.49
N ILE A 67 -11.71 -9.12 5.24
CA ILE A 67 -11.74 -8.15 4.14
C ILE A 67 -13.16 -7.62 3.86
N GLU A 68 -14.18 -8.37 4.25
CA GLU A 68 -15.59 -8.00 4.07
C GLU A 68 -16.08 -6.87 4.98
N ASP A 69 -15.29 -6.57 6.03
CA ASP A 69 -15.64 -5.58 7.05
C ASP A 69 -15.03 -4.20 6.75
N TYR A 70 -14.26 -4.08 5.66
CA TYR A 70 -13.66 -2.81 5.26
C TYR A 70 -14.64 -1.95 4.46
N ASP A 71 -14.58 -0.63 4.70
CA ASP A 71 -15.33 0.38 3.96
C ASP A 71 -14.71 0.66 2.59
N ILE A 72 -13.37 0.61 2.51
CA ILE A 72 -12.60 0.73 1.27
C ILE A 72 -11.58 -0.40 1.21
N ILE A 73 -11.49 -1.08 0.05
CA ILE A 73 -10.47 -2.08 -0.22
C ILE A 73 -9.65 -1.61 -1.42
N LEU A 74 -8.34 -1.42 -1.22
CA LEU A 74 -7.40 -1.02 -2.25
C LEU A 74 -6.47 -2.19 -2.58
N THR A 75 -6.65 -2.80 -3.75
CA THR A 75 -5.90 -4.01 -4.13
C THR A 75 -5.66 -4.08 -5.63
N ASN A 76 -4.57 -4.71 -6.03
CA ASN A 76 -4.32 -5.13 -7.41
C ASN A 76 -4.76 -6.58 -7.66
N GLU A 77 -5.35 -7.24 -6.66
CA GLU A 77 -5.75 -8.64 -6.71
C GLU A 77 -7.28 -8.80 -6.57
N ASP A 78 -7.99 -8.85 -7.69
CA ASP A 78 -9.44 -9.06 -7.72
C ASP A 78 -9.89 -10.33 -6.98
N SER A 79 -9.02 -11.33 -6.87
CA SER A 79 -9.29 -12.60 -6.18
C SER A 79 -9.40 -12.45 -4.66
N LYS A 80 -8.83 -11.40 -4.07
CA LYS A 80 -8.97 -11.10 -2.64
C LYS A 80 -10.39 -10.72 -2.28
N VAL A 81 -11.10 -10.07 -3.21
CA VAL A 81 -12.51 -9.70 -3.01
C VAL A 81 -13.38 -10.80 -3.62
N LYS A 82 -13.92 -11.65 -2.75
CA LYS A 82 -14.75 -12.79 -3.18
C LYS A 82 -15.94 -12.35 -4.04
N ALA A 83 -16.28 -13.15 -5.04
CA ALA A 83 -17.36 -12.83 -5.99
C ALA A 83 -18.72 -12.56 -5.32
N ASN A 84 -19.02 -13.27 -4.21
CA ASN A 84 -20.29 -13.13 -3.49
C ASN A 84 -20.45 -11.81 -2.72
N ILE A 85 -19.35 -11.07 -2.53
CA ILE A 85 -19.39 -9.76 -1.84
C ILE A 85 -19.15 -8.60 -2.79
N LYS A 86 -18.69 -8.83 -4.02
CA LYS A 86 -18.43 -7.77 -5.00
C LYS A 86 -19.63 -6.85 -5.25
N ASN A 87 -20.84 -7.40 -5.18
CA ASN A 87 -22.09 -6.65 -5.32
C ASN A 87 -22.38 -5.66 -4.18
N LYS A 88 -21.63 -5.75 -3.08
CA LYS A 88 -21.71 -4.79 -1.96
C LYS A 88 -20.83 -3.56 -2.17
N TYR A 89 -20.00 -3.55 -3.22
CA TYR A 89 -19.01 -2.52 -3.47
C TYR A 89 -19.23 -1.85 -4.83
N GLU A 90 -19.02 -0.55 -4.85
CA GLU A 90 -18.72 0.20 -6.08
C GLU A 90 -17.25 -0.04 -6.42
N ILE A 91 -16.95 -0.43 -7.65
CA ILE A 91 -15.59 -0.76 -8.10
C ILE A 91 -15.11 0.35 -9.02
N LYS A 92 -13.93 0.91 -8.71
CA LYS A 92 -13.27 1.95 -9.51
C LYS A 92 -11.81 1.60 -9.75
N ASP A 93 -11.29 2.00 -10.90
CA ASP A 93 -9.85 2.02 -11.13
C ASP A 93 -9.27 3.15 -10.27
N PHE A 94 -8.28 2.82 -9.44
CA PHE A 94 -7.76 3.77 -8.46
C PHE A 94 -6.47 4.43 -8.93
N PHE A 95 -5.46 3.65 -9.28
CA PHE A 95 -4.25 4.13 -9.94
C PHE A 95 -3.50 3.01 -10.65
N GLU A 96 -2.64 3.39 -11.59
CA GLU A 96 -1.73 2.49 -12.29
C GLU A 96 -0.32 2.64 -11.73
N ASP A 97 0.36 1.53 -11.51
CA ASP A 97 1.77 1.46 -11.20
C ASP A 97 2.50 0.63 -12.28
N GLN A 98 3.80 0.66 -12.26
CA GLN A 98 4.64 -0.05 -13.20
C GLN A 98 5.59 -0.99 -12.47
N LEU A 99 5.71 -2.22 -12.98
CA LEU A 99 6.72 -3.15 -12.52
C LEU A 99 8.10 -2.69 -12.99
N VAL A 100 9.08 -2.75 -12.10
CA VAL A 100 10.49 -2.44 -12.38
C VAL A 100 11.38 -3.49 -11.72
N ILE A 101 12.62 -3.55 -12.15
CA ILE A 101 13.65 -4.37 -11.49
C ILE A 101 14.60 -3.44 -10.75
N ILE A 102 14.80 -3.73 -9.48
CA ILE A 102 15.78 -3.07 -8.63
C ILE A 102 16.96 -3.99 -8.34
N GLY A 103 18.09 -3.39 -7.98
CA GLY A 103 19.31 -4.09 -7.64
C GLY A 103 20.45 -3.09 -7.44
N ARG A 104 21.69 -3.56 -7.60
CA ARG A 104 22.89 -2.74 -7.41
C ARG A 104 23.63 -2.45 -8.73
N ARG A 105 23.25 -3.08 -9.82
CA ARG A 105 23.88 -2.91 -11.13
C ARG A 105 22.82 -2.76 -12.19
N LYS A 106 22.92 -1.72 -12.98
CA LYS A 106 22.07 -1.53 -14.16
C LYS A 106 22.28 -2.69 -15.14
N ILE A 107 21.20 -3.07 -15.79
CA ILE A 107 21.19 -4.08 -16.84
C ILE A 107 20.52 -3.50 -18.10
N ASP A 108 21.02 -3.87 -19.26
CA ASP A 108 20.46 -3.43 -20.55
C ASP A 108 19.38 -4.39 -21.04
N ASN A 109 19.46 -5.66 -20.62
CA ASN A 109 18.50 -6.69 -20.94
C ASN A 109 18.40 -7.75 -19.82
N LEU A 110 17.30 -8.50 -19.80
CA LEU A 110 17.03 -9.48 -18.76
C LEU A 110 17.96 -10.69 -18.78
N SER A 111 18.58 -11.01 -19.91
CA SER A 111 19.53 -12.13 -20.03
C SER A 111 20.79 -11.91 -19.18
N GLN A 112 21.11 -10.66 -18.83
CA GLN A 112 22.23 -10.35 -17.93
C GLN A 112 21.99 -10.82 -16.48
N MET A 113 20.74 -11.19 -16.14
CA MET A 113 20.39 -11.71 -14.82
C MET A 113 20.45 -13.23 -14.70
N LEU A 114 20.78 -13.96 -15.77
CA LEU A 114 20.75 -15.44 -15.80
C LEU A 114 21.59 -16.10 -14.69
N THR A 115 22.67 -15.44 -14.28
CA THR A 115 23.56 -15.96 -13.23
C THR A 115 23.27 -15.39 -11.84
N SER A 116 22.35 -14.44 -11.73
CA SER A 116 22.06 -13.70 -10.51
C SER A 116 20.92 -14.32 -9.70
N SER A 117 20.91 -14.06 -8.40
CA SER A 117 19.79 -14.36 -7.51
C SER A 117 18.72 -13.28 -7.65
N ILE A 118 17.44 -13.69 -7.68
CA ILE A 118 16.33 -12.80 -7.99
C ILE A 118 15.18 -13.05 -7.01
N ALA A 119 14.71 -12.00 -6.34
CA ALA A 119 13.50 -12.05 -5.56
C ALA A 119 12.29 -11.68 -6.44
N ILE A 120 11.23 -12.50 -6.35
CA ILE A 120 9.96 -12.25 -7.01
C ILE A 120 8.86 -12.43 -5.96
N PRO A 121 7.84 -11.55 -5.90
CA PRO A 121 6.66 -11.81 -5.10
C PRO A 121 6.06 -13.18 -5.41
N ASN A 122 5.39 -13.79 -4.45
CA ASN A 122 4.82 -15.12 -4.60
C ASN A 122 4.00 -15.23 -5.89
N TYR A 123 4.21 -16.32 -6.65
CA TYR A 123 3.52 -16.58 -7.92
C TYR A 123 1.99 -16.66 -7.80
N LYS A 124 1.44 -16.75 -6.58
CA LYS A 124 0.00 -16.66 -6.33
C LYS A 124 -0.52 -15.24 -6.37
N THR A 125 0.34 -14.25 -6.19
CA THR A 125 -0.01 -12.83 -6.28
C THR A 125 -0.07 -12.38 -7.74
N ASN A 126 -0.81 -11.31 -8.02
CA ASN A 126 -0.89 -10.74 -9.36
C ASN A 126 0.49 -10.28 -9.85
N ILE A 127 1.24 -9.56 -9.02
CA ILE A 127 2.58 -9.05 -9.34
C ILE A 127 3.56 -10.19 -9.58
N GLY A 128 3.51 -11.25 -8.75
CA GLY A 128 4.35 -12.43 -8.93
C GLY A 128 4.10 -13.17 -10.24
N LYS A 129 2.83 -13.31 -10.64
CA LYS A 129 2.46 -13.89 -11.95
C LYS A 129 3.03 -13.07 -13.11
N ILE A 130 2.82 -11.74 -13.06
CA ILE A 130 3.33 -10.84 -14.11
C ILE A 130 4.86 -10.95 -14.21
N GLY A 131 5.58 -10.94 -13.08
CA GLY A 131 7.02 -11.10 -13.05
C GLY A 131 7.50 -12.41 -13.66
N LEU A 132 6.84 -13.54 -13.33
CA LEU A 132 7.14 -14.83 -13.91
C LEU A 132 6.84 -14.90 -15.41
N ASP A 133 5.69 -14.35 -15.85
CA ASP A 133 5.30 -14.32 -17.26
C ASP A 133 6.30 -13.52 -18.12
N ILE A 134 6.90 -12.49 -17.55
CA ILE A 134 7.96 -11.72 -18.19
C ILE A 134 9.23 -12.56 -18.31
N PHE A 135 9.65 -13.21 -17.21
CA PHE A 135 10.86 -14.03 -17.23
C PHE A 135 10.73 -15.27 -18.08
N ALA A 136 9.56 -15.88 -18.15
CA ALA A 136 9.32 -17.07 -18.97
C ALA A 136 9.62 -16.85 -20.47
N LYS A 137 9.68 -15.59 -20.91
CA LYS A 137 10.00 -15.19 -22.28
C LYS A 137 11.50 -14.93 -22.52
N VAL A 138 12.31 -14.97 -21.45
CA VAL A 138 13.76 -14.75 -21.56
C VAL A 138 14.45 -16.05 -21.93
N ASP A 139 15.32 -16.01 -22.95
CA ASP A 139 16.16 -17.14 -23.31
C ASP A 139 17.01 -17.55 -22.10
N GLY A 140 17.03 -18.84 -21.78
CA GLY A 140 17.71 -19.35 -20.60
C GLY A 140 16.90 -19.28 -19.29
N PHE A 141 15.59 -19.03 -19.35
CA PHE A 141 14.70 -18.96 -18.17
C PHE A 141 14.86 -20.16 -17.22
N GLN A 142 15.05 -21.38 -17.75
CA GLN A 142 15.20 -22.57 -16.90
C GLN A 142 16.39 -22.48 -15.93
N GLU A 143 17.50 -21.88 -16.35
CA GLU A 143 18.64 -21.65 -15.46
C GLU A 143 18.38 -20.53 -14.45
N MET A 144 17.71 -19.47 -14.89
CA MET A 144 17.29 -18.37 -14.02
C MET A 144 16.28 -18.83 -12.98
N ALA A 145 15.32 -19.68 -13.36
CA ALA A 145 14.28 -20.19 -12.47
C ALA A 145 14.85 -20.90 -11.23
N LYS A 146 16.01 -21.54 -11.34
CA LYS A 146 16.69 -22.18 -10.20
C LYS A 146 17.19 -21.20 -9.14
N LYS A 147 17.28 -19.90 -9.48
CA LYS A 147 17.82 -18.84 -8.61
C LYS A 147 16.74 -17.87 -8.15
N ILE A 148 15.49 -18.10 -8.54
CA ILE A 148 14.36 -17.32 -8.10
C ILE A 148 14.05 -17.66 -6.64
N GLN A 149 13.97 -16.61 -5.82
CA GLN A 149 13.47 -16.67 -4.45
C GLN A 149 12.09 -16.05 -4.40
N TYR A 150 11.08 -16.83 -4.08
CA TYR A 150 9.73 -16.32 -3.88
C TYR A 150 9.63 -15.66 -2.52
N LYS A 151 9.13 -14.44 -2.50
CA LYS A 151 8.88 -13.66 -1.28
C LYS A 151 7.36 -13.48 -1.10
N ASP A 152 6.93 -13.19 0.11
CA ASP A 152 5.50 -13.11 0.41
C ASP A 152 4.80 -11.99 -0.39
N ASP A 153 5.48 -10.85 -0.53
CA ASP A 153 4.98 -9.65 -1.21
C ASP A 153 6.10 -8.82 -1.84
N VAL A 154 5.71 -7.69 -2.43
CA VAL A 154 6.63 -6.73 -3.09
C VAL A 154 7.59 -6.09 -2.08
N MET A 155 7.12 -5.80 -0.86
CA MET A 155 7.94 -5.20 0.19
C MET A 155 9.03 -6.16 0.65
N SER A 156 8.71 -7.43 0.84
CA SER A 156 9.68 -8.48 1.19
C SER A 156 10.69 -8.71 0.05
N SER A 157 10.29 -8.52 -1.21
CA SER A 157 11.21 -8.54 -2.36
C SER A 157 12.18 -7.36 -2.33
N LEU A 158 11.71 -6.15 -2.04
CA LEU A 158 12.54 -4.96 -1.86
C LEU A 158 13.54 -5.16 -0.72
N GLU A 159 13.05 -5.59 0.45
CA GLU A 159 13.86 -5.82 1.64
C GLU A 159 15.00 -6.81 1.37
N SER A 160 14.76 -7.85 0.56
CA SER A 160 15.78 -8.86 0.23
C SER A 160 16.96 -8.28 -0.56
N VAL A 161 16.72 -7.31 -1.45
CA VAL A 161 17.83 -6.62 -2.16
C VAL A 161 18.53 -5.66 -1.22
N ASP A 162 17.81 -4.91 -0.43
CA ASP A 162 18.36 -3.94 0.52
C ASP A 162 19.21 -4.61 1.61
N LEU A 163 18.87 -5.85 1.99
CA LEU A 163 19.63 -6.69 2.94
C LEU A 163 20.74 -7.52 2.27
N TYR A 164 20.95 -7.39 0.95
CA TYR A 164 21.94 -8.15 0.19
C TYR A 164 21.74 -9.66 0.15
N GLU A 165 20.49 -10.14 0.34
CA GLU A 165 20.13 -11.55 0.23
C GLU A 165 20.05 -12.01 -1.23
N VAL A 166 19.66 -11.09 -2.13
CA VAL A 166 19.57 -11.31 -3.57
C VAL A 166 20.20 -10.15 -4.36
N ASP A 167 20.53 -10.39 -5.63
CA ASP A 167 21.13 -9.39 -6.51
C ASP A 167 20.08 -8.43 -7.07
N TYR A 168 18.89 -8.95 -7.40
CA TYR A 168 17.80 -8.21 -8.03
C TYR A 168 16.45 -8.58 -7.45
N ALA A 169 15.47 -7.67 -7.56
CA ALA A 169 14.08 -7.96 -7.23
C ALA A 169 13.09 -7.28 -8.18
N PHE A 170 11.94 -7.94 -8.35
CA PHE A 170 10.77 -7.32 -8.96
C PHE A 170 9.99 -6.55 -7.92
N VAL A 171 9.76 -5.27 -8.21
CA VAL A 171 8.99 -4.38 -7.34
C VAL A 171 8.15 -3.43 -8.19
N THR A 172 7.21 -2.75 -7.56
CA THR A 172 6.46 -1.67 -8.21
C THR A 172 7.20 -0.34 -8.08
N ASN A 173 7.07 0.53 -9.07
CA ASN A 173 7.81 1.79 -9.13
C ASN A 173 7.51 2.73 -7.95
N LYS A 174 6.28 2.69 -7.41
CA LYS A 174 5.88 3.60 -6.32
C LYS A 174 6.53 3.30 -4.98
N ILE A 175 7.03 2.08 -4.75
CA ILE A 175 7.73 1.76 -3.49
C ILE A 175 9.21 2.17 -3.50
N LEU A 176 9.76 2.58 -4.62
CA LEU A 176 11.18 2.97 -4.73
C LEU A 176 11.65 4.00 -3.70
N PRO A 177 10.83 4.99 -3.27
CA PRO A 177 11.25 5.89 -2.20
C PRO A 177 11.53 5.21 -0.86
N LEU A 178 11.19 3.92 -0.71
CA LEU A 178 11.46 3.11 0.49
C LEU A 178 12.77 2.32 0.37
N ALA A 179 13.35 2.21 -0.84
CA ALA A 179 14.62 1.55 -1.09
C ALA A 179 15.75 2.27 -0.36
N LYS A 180 16.63 1.51 0.30
CA LYS A 180 17.74 2.03 1.09
C LYS A 180 19.08 1.81 0.43
N ASN A 181 19.28 0.64 -0.15
CA ASN A 181 20.55 0.17 -0.70
C ASN A 181 20.44 -0.30 -2.15
N SER A 182 19.28 -0.12 -2.78
CA SER A 182 18.99 -0.55 -4.13
C SER A 182 18.47 0.60 -4.99
N GLU A 183 18.68 0.50 -6.29
CA GLU A 183 18.20 1.46 -7.29
C GLU A 183 17.52 0.74 -8.45
N ILE A 184 16.83 1.50 -9.31
CA ILE A 184 16.26 0.94 -10.55
C ILE A 184 17.39 0.46 -11.44
N CYS A 185 17.39 -0.83 -11.73
CA CYS A 185 18.32 -1.48 -12.62
C CYS A 185 17.76 -1.67 -14.02
N TYR A 186 16.44 -1.84 -14.12
CA TYR A 186 15.77 -2.03 -15.40
C TYR A 186 14.34 -1.50 -15.35
N ILE A 187 13.97 -0.74 -16.38
CA ILE A 187 12.60 -0.27 -16.62
C ILE A 187 12.11 -0.96 -17.88
N PHE A 188 10.96 -1.62 -17.81
CA PHE A 188 10.38 -2.27 -18.97
C PHE A 188 9.94 -1.24 -20.02
N PRO A 189 10.15 -1.52 -21.32
CA PRO A 189 9.69 -0.65 -22.40
C PRO A 189 8.17 -0.36 -22.29
N LYS A 190 7.76 0.87 -22.64
CA LYS A 190 6.35 1.32 -22.54
C LYS A 190 5.36 0.47 -23.36
N ASN A 191 5.81 -0.21 -24.39
CA ASN A 191 5.01 -1.11 -25.25
C ASN A 191 4.76 -2.49 -24.62
N VAL A 192 5.33 -2.78 -23.45
CA VAL A 192 5.07 -4.00 -22.70
C VAL A 192 3.89 -3.75 -21.77
N GLU A 193 2.66 -3.90 -22.27
CA GLU A 193 1.44 -3.71 -21.46
C GLU A 193 1.40 -4.60 -20.21
N GLN A 194 2.10 -5.73 -20.26
CA GLN A 194 2.16 -6.71 -19.17
C GLN A 194 2.86 -6.21 -17.89
N ASN A 195 3.60 -5.10 -17.94
CA ASN A 195 4.28 -4.55 -16.76
C ASN A 195 3.43 -3.55 -15.96
N LYS A 196 2.19 -3.31 -16.38
CA LYS A 196 1.27 -2.40 -15.71
C LYS A 196 0.50 -3.10 -14.62
N ILE A 197 0.47 -2.47 -13.46
CA ILE A 197 -0.24 -2.94 -12.28
C ILE A 197 -1.38 -1.97 -12.00
N LEU A 198 -2.61 -2.40 -12.25
CA LEU A 198 -3.79 -1.61 -11.94
C LEU A 198 -4.27 -1.93 -10.53
N TYR A 199 -4.30 -0.91 -9.67
CA TYR A 199 -4.95 -0.98 -8.37
C TYR A 199 -6.39 -0.53 -8.50
N LYS A 200 -7.30 -1.30 -7.92
CA LYS A 200 -8.72 -1.00 -7.85
C LYS A 200 -9.13 -0.60 -6.44
N ALA A 201 -10.08 0.29 -6.36
CA ALA A 201 -10.80 0.61 -5.13
C ALA A 201 -12.17 -0.06 -5.14
N TYR A 202 -12.46 -0.80 -4.09
CA TYR A 202 -13.78 -1.33 -3.78
C TYR A 202 -14.34 -0.49 -2.65
N ILE A 203 -15.39 0.28 -2.91
CA ILE A 203 -16.01 1.21 -1.96
C ILE A 203 -17.34 0.59 -1.54
N ASN A 204 -17.52 0.32 -0.25
CA ASN A 204 -18.73 -0.31 0.27
C ASN A 204 -19.94 0.60 0.04
N LEU A 205 -20.96 0.08 -0.62
CA LEU A 205 -22.18 0.82 -0.98
C LEU A 205 -23.01 1.26 0.25
N LYS A 206 -22.82 0.59 1.40
CA LYS A 206 -23.45 0.96 2.68
C LYS A 206 -22.66 1.97 3.49
N SER A 207 -21.45 2.30 3.04
CA SER A 207 -20.61 3.25 3.74
C SER A 207 -21.19 4.65 3.69
N ILE A 208 -20.96 5.39 4.73
CA ILE A 208 -21.41 6.74 5.00
C ILE A 208 -20.72 7.76 4.06
N ASN A 209 -21.25 8.97 4.03
CA ASN A 209 -20.76 10.03 3.14
C ASN A 209 -19.26 10.30 3.27
N ASN A 210 -18.72 10.29 4.48
CA ASN A 210 -17.29 10.54 4.73
C ASN A 210 -16.36 9.51 4.08
N THR A 211 -16.80 8.26 3.89
CA THR A 211 -16.03 7.24 3.14
C THR A 211 -15.84 7.64 1.68
N LYS A 212 -16.90 8.15 1.04
CA LYS A 212 -16.81 8.62 -0.34
C LYS A 212 -16.01 9.90 -0.47
N GLU A 213 -16.14 10.81 0.49
CA GLU A 213 -15.34 12.04 0.55
C GLU A 213 -13.84 11.73 0.73
N PHE A 214 -13.51 10.77 1.60
CA PHE A 214 -12.13 10.33 1.76
C PHE A 214 -11.60 9.67 0.48
N TYR A 215 -12.40 8.83 -0.19
CA TYR A 215 -11.99 8.25 -1.47
C TYR A 215 -11.70 9.33 -2.52
N ASN A 216 -12.61 10.30 -2.68
CA ASN A 216 -12.42 11.41 -3.63
C ASN A 216 -11.18 12.24 -3.30
N PHE A 217 -10.93 12.51 -2.00
CA PHE A 217 -9.72 13.17 -1.55
C PHE A 217 -8.45 12.41 -1.96
N MET A 218 -8.44 11.06 -1.79
CA MET A 218 -7.30 10.25 -2.22
C MET A 218 -7.09 10.33 -3.73
N GLU A 219 -8.16 10.29 -4.51
CA GLU A 219 -8.13 10.36 -5.98
C GLU A 219 -7.57 11.71 -6.46
N GLU A 220 -8.01 12.83 -5.85
CA GLU A 220 -7.52 14.18 -6.15
C GLU A 220 -6.03 14.34 -5.82
N GLU A 221 -5.60 13.90 -4.63
CA GLU A 221 -4.20 13.94 -4.20
C GLU A 221 -3.28 13.12 -5.12
N LEU A 222 -3.78 12.00 -5.64
CA LEU A 222 -3.07 11.20 -6.64
C LEU A 222 -2.96 11.90 -7.97
N ALA A 223 -4.05 12.50 -8.45
CA ALA A 223 -4.09 13.20 -9.71
C ALA A 223 -3.11 14.38 -9.73
N GLU A 224 -3.05 15.18 -8.63
CA GLU A 224 -2.08 16.28 -8.50
C GLU A 224 -0.63 15.81 -8.60
N LYS A 225 -0.28 14.73 -7.89
CA LYS A 225 1.09 14.18 -7.90
C LYS A 225 1.51 13.65 -9.27
N PHE A 226 0.57 13.16 -10.07
CA PHE A 226 0.86 12.62 -11.40
C PHE A 226 0.88 13.67 -12.50
N GLN A 227 0.05 14.73 -12.40
CA GLN A 227 0.06 15.83 -13.36
C GLN A 227 1.35 16.69 -13.30
N VAL A 228 1.95 16.83 -12.11
CA VAL A 228 3.21 17.57 -11.95
C VAL A 228 4.38 16.86 -12.62
N LYS A 229 4.39 15.51 -12.67
CA LYS A 229 5.45 14.77 -13.38
C LYS A 229 5.35 14.82 -14.90
N SER A 230 4.15 14.94 -15.46
CA SER A 230 3.97 15.04 -16.92
C SER A 230 4.38 16.40 -17.50
N LYS A 231 4.49 17.45 -16.67
CA LYS A 231 4.95 18.78 -17.08
C LYS A 231 6.45 18.99 -16.98
N THR A 232 7.17 18.13 -16.26
CA THR A 232 8.63 18.25 -16.07
C THR A 232 9.44 17.38 -17.04
N GLU A 233 8.78 16.56 -17.87
CA GLU A 233 9.42 15.72 -18.90
C GLU A 233 9.22 16.28 -20.35
N LYS A 234 9.15 17.61 -20.50
CA LYS A 234 9.18 18.27 -21.81
C LYS A 234 10.47 19.07 -22.02
#